data_33575a6e0876301d1d0878d6edd25de8
#
_entry.id   33575a6e0876301d1d0878d6edd25de8
#
_cell.length_a   1.000
_cell.length_b   1.000
_cell.length_c   1.000
_cell.angle_alpha   90.00
_cell.angle_beta   90.00
_cell.angle_gamma   90.00
#
_symmetry.space_group_name_H-M   'P 1'
#
loop_
_entity.id
_entity.type
_entity.pdbx_description
1 polymer ?
#
loop_
_entity_poly.entity_id
_entity_poly.type
_entity_poly.pdbx_seq_one_letter_code
_entity_poly.pdbx_strand_id
1 'polypeptide(L)' 'PEQPSESDTPTAKRVRIVCGSGSVNIRAGNGTQYDRITAVQNGASLEWVATAENGWHAVVVNARVGWVSGKYSVME' A
#
# COMPACT_ATOMS: atom_id res chain seq x y z
N PRO A 1 -16.06 -7.12 18.54
CA PRO A 1 -15.92 -6.96 18.41
C PRO A 1 -15.70 -6.57 17.98
N GLU A 2 -15.70 -6.69 18.23
CA GLU A 2 -15.33 -6.55 18.03
C GLU A 2 -14.87 -6.21 17.47
N GLN A 3 -14.84 -6.20 17.43
CA GLN A 3 -14.30 -5.99 17.01
C GLN A 3 -13.71 -5.65 16.54
N PRO A 4 -13.76 -5.88 16.58
CA PRO A 4 -12.95 -5.51 16.20
C PRO A 4 -12.27 -5.18 16.04
N SER A 5 -12.21 -5.40 16.23
CA SER A 5 -11.50 -5.35 16.30
C SER A 5 -10.95 -5.11 16.17
N GLU A 6 -11.15 -5.11 16.21
CA GLU A 6 -10.53 -5.14 16.17
C GLU A 6 -9.85 -4.92 16.00
N SER A 7 -10.12 -5.12 16.14
CA SER A 7 -9.33 -5.04 16.01
C SER A 7 -8.66 -4.79 15.79
N ASP A 8 -8.84 -4.93 16.01
CA ASP A 8 -8.08 -4.78 15.91
C ASP A 8 -7.29 -4.78 15.79
N THR A 9 -7.83 -5.16 15.44
CA THR A 9 -6.84 -5.37 15.69
C THR A 9 -5.75 -4.55 15.58
N PRO A 10 -5.19 -4.50 16.26
CA PRO A 10 -4.08 -3.66 16.53
C PRO A 10 -2.92 -3.86 15.61
N THR A 11 -2.92 -4.96 14.96
CA THR A 11 -1.84 -5.29 14.04
C THR A 11 -2.10 -4.75 12.65
N ALA A 12 -3.25 -4.14 12.46
CA ALA A 12 -3.58 -3.59 11.16
C ALA A 12 -2.77 -2.34 10.92
N LYS A 13 -1.75 -2.44 10.11
CA LYS A 13 -0.94 -1.31 9.71
C LYS A 13 -1.41 -0.80 8.37
N ARG A 14 -1.13 0.46 8.10
CA ARG A 14 -1.51 1.07 6.86
C ARG A 14 -0.31 1.75 6.22
N VAL A 15 -0.39 1.93 4.94
CA VAL A 15 0.62 2.62 4.16
C VAL A 15 -0.01 3.89 3.61
N ARG A 16 0.63 5.02 3.86
CA ARG A 16 0.17 6.30 3.32
C ARG A 16 0.96 6.63 2.08
N ILE A 17 0.28 7.07 1.04
CA ILE A 17 0.92 7.48 -0.19
C ILE A 17 1.40 8.93 -0.04
N VAL A 18 2.69 9.14 -0.26
CA VAL A 18 3.31 10.45 -0.12
C VAL A 18 4.16 10.69 -1.36
N CYS A 19 3.58 11.28 -2.38
CA CYS A 19 4.29 11.53 -3.64
C CYS A 19 4.33 13.02 -3.99
N GLY A 20 3.91 13.86 -3.07
CA GLY A 20 3.93 15.31 -3.28
C GLY A 20 2.68 15.81 -3.96
N SER A 21 2.33 15.23 -5.08
CA SER A 21 1.11 15.58 -5.80
C SER A 21 0.84 14.50 -6.84
N GLY A 22 -0.40 14.46 -7.35
CA GLY A 22 -0.77 13.50 -8.36
C GLY A 22 -1.03 12.11 -7.79
N SER A 23 -0.59 11.11 -8.50
CA SER A 23 -0.88 9.72 -8.14
C SER A 23 0.36 8.85 -8.31
N VAL A 24 0.29 7.64 -7.72
CA VAL A 24 1.37 6.66 -7.76
C VAL A 24 0.80 5.37 -8.32
N ASN A 25 1.56 4.71 -9.16
CA ASN A 25 1.14 3.44 -9.75
C ASN A 25 1.24 2.31 -8.73
N ILE A 26 0.21 1.48 -8.71
CA ILE A 26 0.20 0.23 -7.96
C ILE A 26 0.43 -0.87 -8.98
N ARG A 27 1.43 -1.72 -8.72
CA ARG A 27 1.85 -2.71 -9.70
C ARG A 27 1.61 -4.13 -9.20
N ALA A 28 1.68 -5.08 -10.12
CA ALA A 28 1.45 -6.48 -9.81
C ALA A 28 2.61 -7.10 -9.02
N GLY A 29 3.77 -6.45 -8.99
CA GLY A 29 4.93 -6.93 -8.25
C GLY A 29 5.76 -5.77 -7.75
N ASN A 30 6.83 -6.12 -7.05
CA ASN A 30 7.66 -5.13 -6.35
C ASN A 30 8.73 -4.53 -7.25
N GLY A 31 8.33 -4.00 -8.37
CA GLY A 31 9.26 -3.36 -9.29
C GLY A 31 8.54 -2.71 -10.46
N THR A 32 9.24 -1.81 -11.13
CA THR A 32 8.65 -1.07 -12.24
C THR A 32 8.50 -1.92 -13.50
N GLN A 33 9.12 -3.09 -13.53
CA GLN A 33 8.98 -4.02 -14.65
C GLN A 33 7.65 -4.76 -14.63
N TYR A 34 6.92 -4.72 -13.52
CA TYR A 34 5.62 -5.39 -13.41
C TYR A 34 4.52 -4.49 -13.92
N ASP A 35 3.44 -5.11 -14.39
CA ASP A 35 2.31 -4.37 -14.93
C ASP A 35 1.64 -3.51 -13.88
N ARG A 36 1.20 -2.34 -14.30
CA ARG A 36 0.40 -1.49 -13.44
C ARG A 36 -1.00 -2.07 -13.30
N ILE A 37 -1.47 -2.17 -12.06
CA ILE A 37 -2.84 -2.60 -11.78
C ILE A 37 -3.76 -1.38 -11.78
N THR A 38 -3.35 -0.35 -11.06
CA THR A 38 -4.15 0.86 -10.88
C THR A 38 -3.23 1.97 -10.38
N ALA A 39 -3.80 3.11 -10.05
CA ALA A 39 -3.06 4.20 -9.45
C ALA A 39 -3.86 4.74 -8.27
N VAL A 40 -3.16 5.27 -7.28
CA VAL A 40 -3.78 5.87 -6.10
C VAL A 40 -3.23 7.27 -5.92
N GLN A 41 -4.04 8.14 -5.34
CA GLN A 41 -3.67 9.54 -5.19
C GLN A 41 -2.82 9.77 -3.98
N ASN A 42 -2.05 10.85 -4.04
CA ASN A 42 -1.29 11.31 -2.89
C ASN A 42 -2.21 11.48 -1.69
N GLY A 43 -1.78 10.99 -0.54
CA GLY A 43 -2.57 11.04 0.68
C GLY A 43 -3.44 9.82 0.93
N ALA A 44 -3.55 8.92 -0.03
CA ALA A 44 -4.35 7.71 0.15
C ALA A 44 -3.74 6.83 1.23
N SER A 45 -4.59 6.17 2.00
CA SER A 45 -4.16 5.25 3.04
C SER A 45 -4.65 3.86 2.66
N LEU A 46 -3.73 2.91 2.58
CA LEU A 46 -4.01 1.56 2.09
C LEU A 46 -3.63 0.54 3.15
N GLU A 47 -4.32 -0.57 3.16
CA GLU A 47 -4.03 -1.64 4.10
C GLU A 47 -2.70 -2.29 3.73
N TRP A 48 -1.79 -2.37 4.70
CA TRP A 48 -0.47 -2.97 4.51
C TRP A 48 -0.55 -4.49 4.63
N VAL A 49 0.18 -5.18 3.76
CA VAL A 49 0.26 -6.65 3.77
C VAL A 49 1.68 -7.10 4.09
N ALA A 50 2.66 -6.55 3.38
CA ALA A 50 4.04 -6.97 3.54
C ALA A 50 4.97 -5.92 2.95
N THR A 51 6.26 -6.04 3.24
CA THR A 51 7.29 -5.18 2.67
C THR A 51 8.37 -6.07 2.07
N ALA A 52 8.72 -5.81 0.83
CA ALA A 52 9.76 -6.57 0.15
C ALA A 52 11.14 -6.07 0.56
N GLU A 53 12.16 -6.84 0.21
CA GLU A 53 13.54 -6.50 0.53
C GLU A 53 13.96 -5.15 -0.04
N ASN A 54 13.41 -4.80 -1.19
CA ASN A 54 13.77 -3.55 -1.86
C ASN A 54 12.97 -2.35 -1.37
N GLY A 55 12.15 -2.55 -0.35
CA GLY A 55 11.42 -1.45 0.25
C GLY A 55 10.03 -1.21 -0.31
N TRP A 56 9.63 -1.94 -1.35
CA TRP A 56 8.27 -1.82 -1.86
C TRP A 56 7.29 -2.46 -0.89
N HIS A 57 6.12 -1.86 -0.77
CA HIS A 57 5.08 -2.33 0.14
C HIS A 57 3.96 -2.99 -0.63
N ALA A 58 3.53 -4.16 -0.15
CA ALA A 58 2.33 -4.82 -0.67
C ALA A 58 1.14 -4.27 0.09
N VAL A 59 0.14 -3.84 -0.65
CA VAL A 59 -1.05 -3.20 -0.07
C VAL A 59 -2.30 -3.74 -0.74
N VAL A 60 -3.43 -3.58 -0.09
CA VAL A 60 -4.72 -4.00 -0.64
C VAL A 60 -5.37 -2.79 -1.30
N VAL A 61 -5.68 -2.92 -2.58
CA VAL A 61 -6.35 -1.89 -3.37
C VAL A 61 -7.43 -2.57 -4.19
N ASN A 62 -8.67 -2.10 -4.06
CA ASN A 62 -9.79 -2.64 -4.82
C ASN A 62 -9.91 -4.16 -4.66
N ALA A 63 -9.76 -4.63 -3.42
CA ALA A 63 -9.85 -6.04 -3.05
C ALA A 63 -8.76 -6.91 -3.69
N ARG A 64 -7.65 -6.30 -4.12
CA ARG A 64 -6.51 -7.00 -4.70
C ARG A 64 -5.25 -6.57 -3.98
N VAL A 65 -4.27 -7.46 -3.95
CA VAL A 65 -2.94 -7.11 -3.45
C VAL A 65 -2.14 -6.51 -4.59
N GLY A 66 -1.58 -5.33 -4.35
CA GLY A 66 -0.70 -4.69 -5.30
C GLY A 66 0.54 -4.18 -4.57
N TRP A 67 1.49 -3.66 -5.32
CA TRP A 67 2.76 -3.20 -4.77
C TRP A 67 3.00 -1.74 -5.11
N VAL A 68 3.51 -0.99 -4.14
CA VAL A 68 3.81 0.42 -4.32
C VAL A 68 5.25 0.67 -3.90
N SER A 69 5.92 1.57 -4.62
CA SER A 69 7.31 1.92 -4.33
C SER A 69 7.45 2.53 -2.94
N GLY A 70 8.47 2.12 -2.22
CA GLY A 70 8.78 2.68 -0.92
C GLY A 70 9.18 4.15 -0.97
N LYS A 71 9.55 4.66 -2.15
CA LYS A 71 9.86 6.08 -2.32
C LYS A 71 8.64 6.96 -2.16
N TYR A 72 7.47 6.42 -2.44
CA TYR A 72 6.24 7.20 -2.51
C TYR A 72 5.23 6.74 -1.47
N SER A 73 5.69 6.03 -0.46
CA SER A 73 4.80 5.49 0.56
C SER A 73 5.54 5.42 1.89
N VAL A 74 4.79 5.57 2.96
CA VAL A 74 5.35 5.45 4.31
C VAL A 74 4.40 4.60 5.14
N MET A 75 4.98 3.85 6.07
CA MET A 75 4.18 3.10 7.04
C MET A 75 3.58 4.07 8.04
N GLU A 76 2.33 3.89 8.33
CA GLU A 76 1.64 4.72 9.32
C GLU A 76 1.73 4.16 10.73
#